data_ee1b9462d77a8e2b2364e6714a9dc6e9
#
_entry.id   ee1b9462d77a8e2b2364e6714a9dc6e9
#
_cell.length_a   1.000
_cell.length_b   1.000
_cell.length_c   1.000
_cell.angle_alpha   90.00
_cell.angle_beta   90.00
_cell.angle_gamma   90.00
#
_symmetry.space_group_name_H-M   'P 1'
#
loop_
_entity.id
_entity.type
_entity.pdbx_description
1 polymer ?
#
loop_
_entity_poly.entity_id
_entity_poly.type
_entity_poly.pdbx_seq_one_letter_code
_entity_poly.pdbx_strand_id
1 'polypeptide(L)'
;VQLTGKGNKSREVPLSAKTADLLKSYIQRQNLSSPEKRTQQLILNSQGKSFTRAGITYILQKYAPDGHKKITPHILRHTKAMHLLQSGVNIVYIRDILGHVDIKTTGTYARADTEMKRKALEQAYPTPVPKQGTWQSDSKLMDWLKSLSP
;
A
#
# COMPACT_ATOMS: atom_id res chain seq x y z
N VAL A 1 -14.49 -3.09 8.68
CA VAL A 1 -15.63 -2.70 7.84
C VAL A 1 -15.83 -3.73 6.76
N GLN A 2 -17.05 -4.20 6.62
CA GLN A 2 -17.43 -5.12 5.56
C GLN A 2 -17.83 -4.33 4.30
N LEU A 3 -17.20 -4.65 3.18
CA LEU A 3 -17.47 -4.02 1.88
C LEU A 3 -18.01 -5.07 0.91
N THR A 4 -19.13 -4.78 0.26
CA THR A 4 -19.68 -5.61 -0.81
C THR A 4 -19.30 -5.01 -2.16
N GLY A 5 -18.65 -5.80 -3.00
CA GLY A 5 -18.16 -5.40 -4.31
C GLY A 5 -18.97 -6.01 -5.49
N LYS A 6 -18.42 -5.87 -6.69
CA LYS A 6 -18.99 -6.45 -7.90
C LYS A 6 -19.17 -7.96 -7.75
N GLY A 7 -20.33 -8.49 -8.14
CA GLY A 7 -20.67 -9.91 -8.02
C GLY A 7 -21.05 -10.34 -6.59
N ASN A 8 -21.52 -9.40 -5.77
CA ASN A 8 -21.96 -9.64 -4.38
C ASN A 8 -20.89 -10.27 -3.49
N LYS A 9 -19.62 -10.07 -3.82
CA LYS A 9 -18.49 -10.56 -3.00
C LYS A 9 -18.24 -9.60 -1.86
N SER A 10 -18.39 -10.07 -0.64
CA SER A 10 -18.05 -9.31 0.58
C SER A 10 -16.61 -9.54 0.99
N ARG A 11 -15.96 -8.49 1.49
CA ARG A 11 -14.65 -8.56 2.11
C ARG A 11 -14.59 -7.68 3.35
N GLU A 12 -13.78 -8.08 4.29
CA GLU A 12 -13.48 -7.27 5.47
C GLU A 12 -12.21 -6.46 5.27
N VAL A 13 -12.30 -5.17 5.55
CA VAL A 13 -11.15 -4.27 5.48
C VAL A 13 -10.93 -3.67 6.87
N PRO A 14 -9.77 -3.90 7.49
CA PRO A 14 -9.44 -3.28 8.76
C PRO A 14 -9.29 -1.77 8.60
N LEU A 15 -9.71 -1.02 9.62
CA LEU A 15 -9.55 0.41 9.70
C LEU A 15 -8.47 0.77 10.69
N SER A 16 -7.69 1.82 10.39
CA SER A 16 -6.84 2.43 11.40
C SER A 16 -7.71 3.08 12.49
N ALA A 17 -7.20 3.18 13.72
CA ALA A 17 -7.92 3.81 14.84
C ALA A 17 -8.42 5.21 14.46
N LYS A 18 -7.55 6.03 13.87
CA LYS A 18 -7.90 7.38 13.40
C LYS A 18 -9.06 7.38 12.39
N THR A 19 -9.08 6.46 11.44
CA THR A 19 -10.17 6.35 10.45
C THR A 19 -11.46 5.87 11.10
N ALA A 20 -11.38 4.94 12.05
CA ALA A 20 -12.53 4.45 12.79
C ALA A 20 -13.19 5.57 13.61
N ASP A 21 -12.40 6.43 14.27
CA ASP A 21 -12.90 7.54 15.07
C ASP A 21 -13.54 8.63 14.20
N LEU A 22 -12.95 8.94 13.06
CA LEU A 22 -13.57 9.85 12.08
C LEU A 22 -14.91 9.32 11.58
N LEU A 23 -14.99 8.02 11.30
CA LEU A 23 -16.22 7.38 10.84
C LEU A 23 -17.29 7.38 11.93
N LYS A 24 -16.94 7.09 13.19
CA LYS A 24 -17.86 7.16 14.33
C LYS A 24 -18.42 8.57 14.49
N SER A 25 -17.56 9.59 14.46
CA SER A 25 -17.97 11.00 14.56
C SER A 25 -18.91 11.40 13.42
N TYR A 26 -18.64 10.93 12.20
CA TYR A 26 -19.50 11.16 11.05
C TYR A 26 -20.88 10.50 11.22
N ILE A 27 -20.92 9.23 11.63
CA ILE A 27 -22.16 8.48 11.86
C ILE A 27 -23.01 9.17 12.93
N GLN A 28 -22.41 9.65 14.03
CA GLN A 28 -23.08 10.38 15.08
C GLN A 28 -23.67 11.71 14.57
N ARG A 29 -22.89 12.51 13.87
CA ARG A 29 -23.33 13.81 13.31
C ARG A 29 -24.49 13.66 12.33
N GLN A 30 -24.51 12.62 11.53
CA GLN A 30 -25.55 12.36 10.54
C GLN A 30 -26.74 11.59 11.11
N ASN A 31 -26.71 11.25 12.41
CA ASN A 31 -27.74 10.46 13.09
C ASN A 31 -28.07 9.15 12.33
N LEU A 32 -27.02 8.47 11.80
CA LEU A 32 -27.14 7.23 11.02
C LEU A 32 -27.31 6.00 11.90
N SER A 33 -27.19 6.13 13.20
CA SER A 33 -27.36 5.04 14.17
C SER A 33 -28.81 4.65 14.40
N SER A 34 -29.76 5.46 13.92
CA SER A 34 -31.20 5.16 14.08
C SER A 34 -31.60 3.91 13.28
N PRO A 35 -32.48 3.05 13.78
CA PRO A 35 -32.89 1.81 13.11
C PRO A 35 -33.40 2.03 11.68
N GLU A 36 -34.09 3.13 11.43
CA GLU A 36 -34.68 3.51 10.16
C GLU A 36 -33.60 3.78 9.08
N LYS A 37 -32.38 4.21 9.48
CA LYS A 37 -31.29 4.57 8.58
C LYS A 37 -30.24 3.48 8.42
N ARG A 38 -30.34 2.34 9.11
CA ARG A 38 -29.37 1.25 9.05
C ARG A 38 -29.21 0.63 7.67
N THR A 39 -30.22 0.71 6.82
CA THR A 39 -30.21 0.21 5.43
C THR A 39 -29.74 1.27 4.43
N GLN A 40 -29.52 2.50 4.85
CA GLN A 40 -29.06 3.57 3.98
C GLN A 40 -27.55 3.45 3.71
N GLN A 41 -27.16 3.98 2.58
CA GLN A 41 -25.73 4.09 2.27
C GLN A 41 -25.04 5.03 3.25
N LEU A 42 -23.84 4.64 3.69
CA LEU A 42 -23.10 5.37 4.70
C LEU A 42 -22.75 6.81 4.28
N ILE A 43 -22.37 6.99 3.01
CA ILE A 43 -21.92 8.29 2.49
C ILE A 43 -22.92 8.78 1.44
N LEU A 44 -23.53 9.92 1.72
CA LEU A 44 -24.52 10.57 0.87
C LEU A 44 -24.02 11.93 0.41
N ASN A 45 -24.46 12.35 -0.78
CA ASN A 45 -24.21 13.69 -1.29
C ASN A 45 -25.12 14.73 -0.58
N SER A 46 -24.95 16.02 -0.92
CA SER A 46 -25.78 17.11 -0.34
C SER A 46 -27.28 16.99 -0.59
N GLN A 47 -27.69 16.18 -1.57
CA GLN A 47 -29.09 15.89 -1.88
C GLN A 47 -29.62 14.62 -1.19
N GLY A 48 -28.85 14.02 -0.29
CA GLY A 48 -29.21 12.76 0.40
C GLY A 48 -29.17 11.51 -0.50
N LYS A 49 -28.54 11.60 -1.68
CA LYS A 49 -28.38 10.48 -2.62
C LYS A 49 -26.98 9.92 -2.59
N SER A 50 -26.83 8.69 -3.06
CA SER A 50 -25.54 8.04 -3.23
C SER A 50 -24.58 8.86 -4.10
N PHE A 51 -23.30 8.84 -3.76
CA PHE A 51 -22.28 9.37 -4.64
C PHE A 51 -22.12 8.54 -5.91
N THR A 52 -22.07 9.23 -7.04
CA THR A 52 -21.58 8.64 -8.29
C THR A 52 -20.06 8.65 -8.33
N ARG A 53 -19.45 7.83 -9.21
CA ARG A 53 -17.99 7.87 -9.43
C ARG A 53 -17.50 9.28 -9.81
N ALA A 54 -18.26 9.96 -10.67
CA ALA A 54 -17.95 11.34 -11.08
C ALA A 54 -18.01 12.30 -9.89
N GLY A 55 -19.04 12.19 -9.03
CA GLY A 55 -19.17 13.00 -7.83
C GLY A 55 -18.01 12.81 -6.85
N ILE A 56 -17.56 11.57 -6.61
CA ILE A 56 -16.38 11.31 -5.78
C ILE A 56 -15.12 11.92 -6.42
N THR A 57 -14.93 11.75 -7.71
CA THR A 57 -13.78 12.31 -8.43
C THR A 57 -13.78 13.84 -8.34
N TYR A 58 -14.93 14.49 -8.52
CA TYR A 58 -15.08 15.92 -8.37
C TYR A 58 -14.67 16.41 -6.98
N ILE A 59 -15.13 15.73 -5.91
CA ILE A 59 -14.76 16.09 -4.54
C ILE A 59 -13.25 15.93 -4.31
N LEU A 60 -12.67 14.81 -4.76
CA LEU A 60 -11.23 14.57 -4.65
C LEU A 60 -10.43 15.67 -5.33
N GLN A 61 -10.84 16.10 -6.53
CA GLN A 61 -10.19 17.19 -7.27
C GLN A 61 -10.37 18.55 -6.62
N LYS A 62 -11.56 18.83 -6.06
CA LYS A 62 -11.86 20.08 -5.37
C LYS A 62 -10.99 20.29 -4.12
N TYR A 63 -10.68 19.22 -3.39
CA TYR A 63 -9.88 19.29 -2.16
C TYR A 63 -8.43 18.80 -2.36
N ALA A 64 -8.03 18.57 -3.61
CA ALA A 64 -6.64 18.24 -3.92
C ALA A 64 -5.75 19.47 -3.68
N PRO A 65 -4.54 19.29 -3.14
CA PRO A 65 -3.55 20.36 -3.07
C PRO A 65 -3.23 20.91 -4.47
N ASP A 66 -2.88 22.18 -4.54
CA ASP A 66 -2.49 22.83 -5.78
C ASP A 66 -1.37 22.06 -6.49
N GLY A 67 -1.49 21.90 -7.81
CA GLY A 67 -0.55 21.11 -8.63
C GLY A 67 -0.94 19.66 -8.87
N HIS A 68 -1.86 19.07 -8.10
CA HIS A 68 -2.32 17.69 -8.28
C HIS A 68 -3.58 17.59 -9.15
N LYS A 69 -3.46 17.94 -10.43
CA LYS A 69 -4.60 18.14 -11.35
C LYS A 69 -5.47 16.92 -11.67
N LYS A 70 -5.11 15.69 -11.27
CA LYS A 70 -5.86 14.49 -11.68
C LYS A 70 -5.96 13.42 -10.58
N ILE A 71 -6.30 13.78 -9.35
CA ILE A 71 -6.57 12.78 -8.32
C ILE A 71 -7.88 12.07 -8.65
N THR A 72 -7.83 10.75 -8.78
CA THR A 72 -8.99 9.88 -8.96
C THR A 72 -9.00 8.77 -7.91
N PRO A 73 -10.15 8.12 -7.66
CA PRO A 73 -10.20 6.95 -6.77
C PRO A 73 -9.20 5.85 -7.15
N HIS A 74 -8.94 5.67 -8.45
CA HIS A 74 -7.95 4.70 -8.92
C HIS A 74 -6.52 5.08 -8.52
N ILE A 75 -6.16 6.34 -8.66
CA ILE A 75 -4.84 6.83 -8.24
C ILE A 75 -4.64 6.62 -6.74
N LEU A 76 -5.63 6.99 -5.91
CA LEU A 76 -5.56 6.76 -4.47
C LEU A 76 -5.41 5.27 -4.12
N ARG A 77 -6.12 4.41 -4.84
CA ARG A 77 -6.01 2.95 -4.68
C ARG A 77 -4.60 2.46 -5.04
N HIS A 78 -4.04 2.91 -6.18
CA HIS A 78 -2.68 2.57 -6.59
C HIS A 78 -1.64 3.05 -5.58
N THR A 79 -1.75 4.30 -5.13
CA THR A 79 -0.86 4.86 -4.11
C THR A 79 -0.93 4.03 -2.82
N LYS A 80 -2.13 3.66 -2.38
CA LYS A 80 -2.27 2.82 -1.18
C LYS A 80 -1.67 1.43 -1.36
N ALA A 81 -1.84 0.83 -2.53
CA ALA A 81 -1.21 -0.46 -2.86
C ALA A 81 0.31 -0.38 -2.76
N MET A 82 0.90 0.66 -3.36
CA MET A 82 2.35 0.88 -3.30
C MET A 82 2.85 1.13 -1.88
N HIS A 83 2.16 1.96 -1.09
CA HIS A 83 2.52 2.19 0.31
C HIS A 83 2.50 0.90 1.14
N LEU A 84 1.48 0.05 0.98
CA LEU A 84 1.40 -1.23 1.68
C LEU A 84 2.54 -2.16 1.26
N LEU A 85 2.84 -2.20 -0.04
CA LEU A 85 3.91 -3.02 -0.58
C LEU A 85 5.27 -2.56 -0.02
N GLN A 86 5.56 -1.26 -0.06
CA GLN A 86 6.79 -0.66 0.48
C GLN A 86 6.93 -0.83 1.99
N SER A 87 5.80 -0.94 2.70
CA SER A 87 5.77 -1.27 4.12
C SER A 87 5.98 -2.77 4.41
N GLY A 88 6.26 -3.58 3.39
CA GLY A 88 6.52 -5.02 3.54
C GLY A 88 5.27 -5.88 3.71
N VAL A 89 4.07 -5.34 3.47
CA VAL A 89 2.83 -6.12 3.55
C VAL A 89 2.78 -7.15 2.43
N ASN A 90 2.46 -8.38 2.77
CA ASN A 90 2.36 -9.47 1.81
C ASN A 90 1.32 -9.13 0.71
N ILE A 91 1.71 -9.40 -0.54
CA ILE A 91 0.90 -9.10 -1.73
C ILE A 91 -0.49 -9.75 -1.72
N VAL A 92 -0.62 -10.90 -1.06
CA VAL A 92 -1.91 -11.59 -0.90
C VAL A 92 -2.87 -10.75 -0.05
N TYR A 93 -2.39 -10.18 1.07
CA TYR A 93 -3.20 -9.29 1.90
C TYR A 93 -3.55 -7.99 1.17
N ILE A 94 -2.62 -7.44 0.39
CA ILE A 94 -2.88 -6.26 -0.43
C ILE A 94 -4.00 -6.54 -1.43
N ARG A 95 -3.97 -7.70 -2.11
CA ARG A 95 -5.03 -8.15 -3.02
C ARG A 95 -6.38 -8.21 -2.32
N ASP A 96 -6.43 -8.83 -1.14
CA ASP A 96 -7.68 -9.02 -0.39
C ASP A 96 -8.24 -7.68 0.12
N ILE A 97 -7.40 -6.80 0.66
CA ILE A 97 -7.80 -5.44 1.09
C ILE A 97 -8.36 -4.64 -0.09
N LEU A 98 -7.70 -4.69 -1.24
CA LEU A 98 -8.13 -3.99 -2.44
C LEU A 98 -9.31 -4.67 -3.15
N GLY A 99 -9.54 -5.97 -2.90
CA GLY A 99 -10.59 -6.75 -3.54
C GLY A 99 -10.31 -6.98 -5.03
N HIS A 100 -9.04 -7.24 -5.37
CA HIS A 100 -8.69 -7.67 -6.72
C HIS A 100 -9.04 -9.14 -6.90
N VAL A 101 -9.82 -9.45 -7.93
CA VAL A 101 -10.20 -10.84 -8.25
C VAL A 101 -9.00 -11.64 -8.75
N ASP A 102 -8.09 -10.97 -9.48
CA ASP A 102 -6.89 -11.58 -10.06
C ASP A 102 -5.63 -11.03 -9.38
N ILE A 103 -4.75 -11.94 -8.99
CA ILE A 103 -3.44 -11.63 -8.42
C ILE A 103 -2.54 -10.91 -9.44
N LYS A 104 -2.76 -11.11 -10.75
CA LYS A 104 -2.03 -10.41 -11.81
C LYS A 104 -2.16 -8.89 -11.68
N THR A 105 -3.32 -8.39 -11.31
CA THR A 105 -3.56 -6.95 -11.11
C THR A 105 -2.71 -6.41 -9.96
N THR A 106 -2.53 -7.19 -8.89
CA THR A 106 -1.68 -6.81 -7.75
C THR A 106 -0.20 -7.08 -8.05
N GLY A 107 0.12 -8.10 -8.84
CA GLY A 107 1.47 -8.45 -9.28
C GLY A 107 2.18 -7.34 -10.08
N THR A 108 1.42 -6.45 -10.71
CA THR A 108 1.98 -5.28 -11.40
C THR A 108 2.74 -4.38 -10.43
N TYR A 109 2.29 -4.23 -9.19
CA TYR A 109 2.97 -3.45 -8.16
C TYR A 109 4.27 -4.11 -7.69
N ALA A 110 4.27 -5.43 -7.52
CA ALA A 110 5.46 -6.17 -7.11
C ALA A 110 6.59 -6.12 -8.15
N ARG A 111 6.25 -5.97 -9.44
CA ARG A 111 7.25 -5.81 -10.50
C ARG A 111 7.90 -4.43 -10.50
N ALA A 112 7.17 -3.42 -10.04
CA ALA A 112 7.62 -2.04 -10.08
C ALA A 112 8.63 -1.70 -8.96
N ASP A 113 8.70 -2.49 -7.88
CA ASP A 113 9.52 -2.16 -6.71
C ASP A 113 10.81 -2.99 -6.67
N THR A 114 11.85 -2.48 -7.34
CA THR A 114 13.20 -3.05 -7.34
C THR A 114 13.88 -2.92 -5.97
N GLU A 115 13.56 -1.87 -5.22
CA GLU A 115 14.13 -1.61 -3.91
C GLU A 115 13.68 -2.65 -2.87
N MET A 116 12.41 -3.05 -2.89
CA MET A 116 11.93 -4.15 -2.05
C MET A 116 12.62 -5.48 -2.37
N LYS A 117 12.85 -5.77 -3.65
CA LYS A 117 13.55 -6.98 -4.05
C LYS A 117 14.98 -6.98 -3.52
N ARG A 118 15.66 -5.84 -3.60
CA ARG A 118 17.02 -5.67 -3.06
C ARG A 118 17.03 -5.88 -1.55
N LYS A 119 16.15 -5.24 -0.81
CA LYS A 119 16.01 -5.41 0.65
C LYS A 119 15.71 -6.84 1.05
N ALA A 120 14.82 -7.51 0.33
CA ALA A 120 14.49 -8.91 0.58
C ALA A 120 15.70 -9.83 0.38
N LEU A 121 16.50 -9.58 -0.65
CA LEU A 121 17.75 -10.31 -0.88
C LEU A 121 18.78 -10.03 0.24
N GLU A 122 18.94 -8.79 0.63
CA GLU A 122 19.85 -8.41 1.72
C GLU A 122 19.43 -9.03 3.07
N GLN A 123 18.13 -9.15 3.33
CA GLN A 123 17.61 -9.78 4.54
C GLN A 123 17.72 -11.32 4.51
N ALA A 124 17.48 -11.93 3.33
CA ALA A 124 17.55 -13.39 3.17
C ALA A 124 19.00 -13.90 3.17
N TYR A 125 19.90 -13.06 2.71
CA TYR A 125 21.33 -13.35 2.70
C TYR A 125 22.07 -12.26 3.49
N PRO A 126 22.00 -12.26 4.82
CA PRO A 126 22.86 -11.42 5.63
C PRO A 126 24.27 -11.89 5.30
N THR A 127 24.96 -11.13 4.47
CA THR A 127 26.32 -11.45 4.05
C THR A 127 27.17 -11.52 5.32
N PRO A 128 27.66 -12.68 5.73
CA PRO A 128 28.81 -12.71 6.60
C PRO A 128 30.02 -12.35 5.72
N VAL A 129 30.08 -11.12 5.25
CA VAL A 129 31.38 -10.61 4.80
C VAL A 129 32.11 -10.30 6.10
N PRO A 130 33.06 -11.15 6.52
CA PRO A 130 34.04 -10.68 7.49
C PRO A 130 34.54 -9.37 6.88
N LYS A 131 34.68 -8.34 7.69
CA LYS A 131 35.44 -7.14 7.26
C LYS A 131 36.71 -7.69 6.66
N GLN A 132 36.79 -7.76 5.35
CA GLN A 132 37.99 -8.19 4.66
C GLN A 132 39.03 -7.19 5.11
N GLY A 133 39.94 -7.65 5.99
CA GLY A 133 41.24 -7.04 6.03
C GLY A 133 41.67 -7.02 4.58
N THR A 134 41.91 -5.85 4.05
CA THR A 134 42.27 -5.71 2.63
C THR A 134 43.43 -6.66 2.43
N TRP A 135 43.26 -7.64 1.53
CA TRP A 135 44.31 -8.63 1.17
C TRP A 135 45.69 -7.92 0.94
N GLN A 136 45.66 -6.62 0.61
CA GLN A 136 46.77 -5.69 0.51
C GLN A 136 47.49 -5.43 1.82
N SER A 137 46.84 -5.61 2.98
CA SER A 137 47.45 -5.44 4.30
C SER A 137 48.00 -6.75 4.89
N ASP A 138 47.81 -7.89 4.24
CA ASP A 138 48.41 -9.16 4.61
C ASP A 138 49.82 -9.26 4.03
N SER A 139 50.81 -8.90 4.85
CA SER A 139 52.21 -8.89 4.45
C SER A 139 52.69 -10.28 3.99
N LYS A 140 52.21 -11.36 4.64
CA LYS A 140 52.61 -12.72 4.26
C LYS A 140 52.09 -13.12 2.89
N LEU A 141 50.85 -12.74 2.57
CA LEU A 141 50.26 -13.00 1.27
C LEU A 141 50.96 -12.17 0.18
N MET A 142 51.29 -10.91 0.48
CA MET A 142 52.00 -10.03 -0.46
C MET A 142 53.41 -10.50 -0.72
N ASP A 143 54.15 -10.99 0.28
CA ASP A 143 55.51 -11.54 0.11
C ASP A 143 55.47 -12.84 -0.67
N TRP A 144 54.51 -13.72 -0.43
CA TRP A 144 54.29 -14.92 -1.23
C TRP A 144 53.96 -14.60 -2.69
N LEU A 145 53.08 -13.65 -2.94
CA LEU A 145 52.75 -13.20 -4.31
C LEU A 145 53.98 -12.62 -5.04
N LYS A 146 54.82 -11.85 -4.34
CA LYS A 146 56.09 -11.34 -4.92
C LYS A 146 57.07 -12.44 -5.25
N SER A 147 57.11 -13.52 -4.48
CA SER A 147 57.97 -14.68 -4.72
C SER A 147 57.57 -15.51 -5.95
N LEU A 148 56.35 -15.33 -6.46
CA LEU A 148 55.83 -16.00 -7.64
C LEU A 148 56.10 -15.22 -8.95
N SER A 149 56.59 -14.00 -8.85
CA SER A 149 56.99 -13.21 -10.04
C SER A 149 58.40 -13.66 -10.51
N PRO A 150 58.55 -14.07 -11.76
CA PRO A 150 59.85 -14.49 -12.32
C PRO A 150 60.83 -13.33 -12.44
#